data_f0dc5ae5d96d4469e76e6cb9abb8ee0a
#
_entry.id   f0dc5ae5d96d4469e76e6cb9abb8ee0a
#
_cell.length_a   1.000
_cell.length_b   1.000
_cell.length_c   1.000
_cell.angle_alpha   90.00
_cell.angle_beta   90.00
_cell.angle_gamma   90.00
#
_symmetry.space_group_name_H-M   'P 1'
#
loop_
_entity.id
_entity.type
_entity.pdbx_description
1 polymer ?
#
loop_
_entity_poly.entity_id
_entity_poly.type
_entity_poly.pdbx_seq_one_letter_code
_entity_poly.pdbx_strand_id
1 'polypeptide(L)'
;MKIRNNNLSKVFIGLVLCACASCSDWTELEAEFEENLTEPNKTEEYYEALRAYKKSDHRLSFAWIGNISHGGVDLEKSYFGMPDSLDIVSIWQGIQSDKYWEELRWCQQKLGTKFLRCRFASKVPDEYGWTRYEPADPNTEPEQYAIMEKAIQAYANDLCDEIDAQGLDGLDIDYEPTVGGAEAKGNLAAHQATMEIWIKELGKRL
;
A
#
# COMPACT_ATOMS: atom_id res chain seq x y z
N MET A 1 -17.24 80.73 -15.34
CA MET A 1 -17.88 79.56 -15.93
C MET A 1 -17.62 78.38 -14.99
N LYS A 2 -18.60 78.00 -14.16
CA LYS A 2 -18.48 76.92 -13.16
C LYS A 2 -19.11 75.68 -13.76
N ILE A 3 -18.30 74.74 -14.21
CA ILE A 3 -18.77 73.38 -14.62
C ILE A 3 -18.92 72.54 -13.39
N ARG A 4 -20.13 72.12 -13.10
CA ARG A 4 -20.52 71.29 -11.95
C ARG A 4 -20.10 69.87 -12.22
N ASN A 5 -19.15 69.39 -11.45
CA ASN A 5 -18.63 68.01 -11.44
C ASN A 5 -19.54 67.05 -10.60
N ASN A 6 -20.86 67.04 -10.86
CA ASN A 6 -21.81 66.18 -10.10
C ASN A 6 -22.00 64.76 -10.68
N ASN A 7 -21.48 64.50 -11.88
CA ASN A 7 -21.67 63.19 -12.52
C ASN A 7 -20.56 62.17 -12.21
N LEU A 8 -19.32 62.65 -11.92
CA LEU A 8 -18.24 61.75 -11.53
C LEU A 8 -18.46 61.12 -10.17
N SER A 9 -19.01 61.86 -9.21
CA SER A 9 -19.30 61.36 -7.87
C SER A 9 -20.36 60.25 -7.87
N LYS A 10 -21.39 60.36 -8.73
CA LYS A 10 -22.42 59.34 -8.86
C LYS A 10 -21.96 58.05 -9.53
N VAL A 11 -21.05 58.19 -10.51
CA VAL A 11 -20.42 57.04 -11.20
C VAL A 11 -19.47 56.32 -10.23
N PHE A 12 -18.74 57.07 -9.38
CA PHE A 12 -17.83 56.47 -8.40
C PHE A 12 -18.57 55.75 -7.28
N ILE A 13 -19.70 56.29 -6.82
CA ILE A 13 -20.56 55.62 -5.80
C ILE A 13 -21.23 54.38 -6.38
N GLY A 14 -21.65 54.39 -7.63
CA GLY A 14 -22.21 53.24 -8.35
C GLY A 14 -21.18 52.09 -8.50
N LEU A 15 -19.92 52.43 -8.85
CA LEU A 15 -18.83 51.46 -9.01
C LEU A 15 -18.40 50.85 -7.68
N VAL A 16 -18.38 51.59 -6.59
CA VAL A 16 -18.05 51.10 -5.25
C VAL A 16 -19.17 50.17 -4.71
N LEU A 17 -20.43 50.48 -4.99
CA LEU A 17 -21.57 49.60 -4.60
C LEU A 17 -21.62 48.30 -5.42
N CYS A 18 -21.21 48.29 -6.69
CA CYS A 18 -21.10 47.05 -7.46
C CYS A 18 -19.89 46.19 -7.03
N ALA A 19 -18.81 46.79 -6.53
CA ALA A 19 -17.65 46.04 -6.01
C ALA A 19 -17.97 45.36 -4.68
N CYS A 20 -18.88 45.92 -3.87
CA CYS A 20 -19.29 45.30 -2.61
C CYS A 20 -20.33 44.16 -2.79
N ALA A 21 -21.06 44.13 -3.90
CA ALA A 21 -22.02 43.04 -4.18
C ALA A 21 -21.36 41.80 -4.84
N SER A 22 -20.12 41.93 -5.30
CA SER A 22 -19.37 40.82 -5.91
C SER A 22 -18.64 39.91 -4.90
N CYS A 23 -18.63 40.26 -3.60
CA CYS A 23 -17.92 39.50 -2.58
C CYS A 23 -18.83 38.66 -1.67
N SER A 24 -20.14 38.62 -1.90
CA SER A 24 -21.04 37.84 -1.02
C SER A 24 -21.10 36.36 -1.37
N ASP A 25 -20.70 35.95 -2.58
CA ASP A 25 -20.69 34.52 -2.95
C ASP A 25 -19.40 33.79 -2.58
N TRP A 26 -18.43 34.47 -1.98
CA TRP A 26 -17.16 33.85 -1.61
C TRP A 26 -17.06 33.43 -0.13
N THR A 27 -18.08 33.70 0.64
CA THR A 27 -18.14 33.32 2.05
C THR A 27 -19.08 32.16 2.35
N GLU A 28 -19.73 31.59 1.35
CA GLU A 28 -20.55 30.39 1.48
C GLU A 28 -19.93 29.20 0.73
N LEU A 29 -18.64 28.99 0.88
CA LEU A 29 -18.15 27.63 0.96
C LEU A 29 -18.48 27.17 2.39
N GLU A 30 -19.74 26.87 2.64
CA GLU A 30 -20.05 25.88 3.65
C GLU A 30 -19.35 24.61 3.14
N ALA A 31 -18.15 24.38 3.61
CA ALA A 31 -17.61 23.05 3.63
C ALA A 31 -18.66 22.26 4.41
N GLU A 32 -19.47 21.47 3.72
CA GLU A 32 -20.15 20.35 4.34
C GLU A 32 -19.02 19.51 4.92
N PHE A 33 -18.69 19.77 6.17
CA PHE A 33 -17.86 18.89 6.96
C PHE A 33 -18.71 17.62 7.12
N GLU A 34 -18.49 16.64 6.29
CA GLU A 34 -18.99 15.31 6.56
C GLU A 34 -18.53 14.96 7.98
N GLU A 35 -19.47 14.70 8.87
CA GLU A 35 -19.23 14.52 10.31
C GLU A 35 -18.25 13.41 10.67
N ASN A 36 -17.80 12.59 9.69
CA ASN A 36 -16.85 11.50 9.87
C ASN A 36 -15.88 11.38 8.67
N LEU A 37 -14.96 12.32 8.53
CA LEU A 37 -13.86 12.22 7.55
C LEU A 37 -12.89 11.04 7.82
N THR A 38 -13.00 10.42 8.98
CA THR A 38 -12.11 9.34 9.42
C THR A 38 -12.68 7.95 9.25
N GLU A 39 -13.97 7.83 8.84
CA GLU A 39 -14.64 6.56 8.65
C GLU A 39 -15.25 6.45 7.25
N PRO A 40 -15.27 5.25 6.66
CA PRO A 40 -15.91 5.00 5.38
C PRO A 40 -17.42 5.26 5.45
N ASN A 41 -17.93 6.10 4.54
CA ASN A 41 -19.31 6.61 4.58
C ASN A 41 -20.12 6.35 3.31
N LYS A 42 -19.65 5.49 2.40
CA LYS A 42 -20.38 5.16 1.16
C LYS A 42 -21.48 4.14 1.41
N THR A 43 -22.45 4.08 0.48
CA THR A 43 -23.56 3.13 0.56
C THR A 43 -23.12 1.69 0.22
N GLU A 44 -23.91 0.70 0.64
CA GLU A 44 -23.58 -0.69 0.32
C GLU A 44 -23.63 -0.96 -1.20
N GLU A 45 -24.54 -0.32 -1.93
CA GLU A 45 -24.62 -0.40 -3.40
C GLU A 45 -23.33 0.10 -4.07
N TYR A 46 -22.71 1.15 -3.51
CA TYR A 46 -21.41 1.63 -3.98
C TYR A 46 -20.33 0.56 -3.80
N TYR A 47 -20.24 -0.05 -2.62
CA TYR A 47 -19.24 -1.08 -2.33
C TYR A 47 -19.46 -2.35 -3.16
N GLU A 48 -20.71 -2.74 -3.40
CA GLU A 48 -21.02 -3.86 -4.29
C GLU A 48 -20.56 -3.59 -5.72
N ALA A 49 -20.85 -2.40 -6.25
CA ALA A 49 -20.41 -1.98 -7.58
C ALA A 49 -18.89 -1.94 -7.68
N LEU A 50 -18.19 -1.43 -6.64
CA LEU A 50 -16.73 -1.39 -6.57
C LEU A 50 -16.12 -2.81 -6.58
N ARG A 51 -16.63 -3.72 -5.76
CA ARG A 51 -16.19 -5.13 -5.74
C ARG A 51 -16.46 -5.84 -7.07
N ALA A 52 -17.58 -5.52 -7.73
CA ALA A 52 -17.89 -6.07 -9.05
C ALA A 52 -16.91 -5.54 -10.11
N TYR A 53 -16.58 -4.24 -10.06
CA TYR A 53 -15.56 -3.65 -10.92
C TYR A 53 -14.19 -4.31 -10.73
N LYS A 54 -13.73 -4.46 -9.48
CA LYS A 54 -12.43 -5.08 -9.17
C LYS A 54 -12.34 -6.58 -9.58
N LYS A 55 -13.47 -7.25 -9.76
CA LYS A 55 -13.53 -8.62 -10.29
C LYS A 55 -13.60 -8.69 -11.82
N SER A 56 -13.85 -7.57 -12.50
CA SER A 56 -13.92 -7.49 -13.95
C SER A 56 -12.51 -7.41 -14.55
N ASP A 57 -12.43 -7.58 -15.88
CA ASP A 57 -11.19 -7.30 -16.60
C ASP A 57 -10.95 -5.79 -16.68
N HIS A 58 -9.90 -5.30 -16.00
CA HIS A 58 -9.51 -3.90 -15.95
C HIS A 58 -8.00 -3.75 -15.69
N ARG A 59 -7.50 -2.52 -15.76
CA ARG A 59 -6.11 -2.23 -15.36
C ARG A 59 -6.01 -2.22 -13.85
N LEU A 60 -5.13 -3.08 -13.31
CA LEU A 60 -4.90 -3.14 -11.88
C LEU A 60 -4.11 -1.93 -11.39
N SER A 61 -4.54 -1.38 -10.28
CA SER A 61 -3.84 -0.36 -9.51
C SER A 61 -3.11 -1.01 -8.33
N PHE A 62 -1.83 -0.67 -8.18
CA PHE A 62 -0.96 -1.19 -7.11
C PHE A 62 -0.29 -0.03 -6.38
N ALA A 63 -0.20 -0.12 -5.05
CA ALA A 63 0.52 0.85 -4.25
C ALA A 63 1.24 0.20 -3.06
N TRP A 64 2.43 0.71 -2.73
CA TRP A 64 3.04 0.49 -1.42
C TRP A 64 2.47 1.49 -0.43
N ILE A 65 1.97 1.01 0.68
CA ILE A 65 1.50 1.87 1.77
C ILE A 65 2.37 1.60 2.99
N GLY A 66 3.07 2.63 3.41
CA GLY A 66 3.88 2.65 4.61
C GLY A 66 3.40 3.68 5.60
N ASN A 67 4.07 3.72 6.75
CA ASN A 67 3.86 4.74 7.78
C ASN A 67 2.45 4.76 8.39
N ILE A 68 1.71 3.67 8.28
CA ILE A 68 0.44 3.47 8.97
C ILE A 68 0.75 3.36 10.47
N SER A 69 0.38 4.33 11.28
CA SER A 69 0.86 4.42 12.66
C SER A 69 -0.21 4.44 13.75
N HIS A 70 -1.42 4.90 13.48
CA HIS A 70 -2.49 4.93 14.49
C HIS A 70 -3.84 5.13 13.81
N GLY A 71 -4.57 4.09 13.54
CA GLY A 71 -5.90 4.18 12.95
C GLY A 71 -6.82 5.21 13.62
N GLY A 72 -7.59 5.91 12.83
CA GLY A 72 -8.78 6.64 13.26
C GLY A 72 -8.63 8.09 13.71
N VAL A 73 -7.45 8.70 13.61
CA VAL A 73 -7.28 10.13 13.95
C VAL A 73 -6.66 10.91 12.78
N ASP A 74 -5.97 10.23 11.89
CA ASP A 74 -5.26 10.85 10.77
C ASP A 74 -5.39 9.92 9.57
N LEU A 75 -6.14 10.35 8.56
CA LEU A 75 -6.36 9.56 7.35
C LEU A 75 -5.06 9.21 6.62
N GLU A 76 -4.03 10.07 6.70
CA GLU A 76 -2.72 9.78 6.10
C GLU A 76 -2.01 8.58 6.75
N LYS A 77 -2.46 8.18 7.93
CA LYS A 77 -1.91 7.07 8.73
C LYS A 77 -2.89 5.95 8.96
N SER A 78 -3.91 5.85 8.13
CA SER A 78 -5.00 4.87 8.20
C SER A 78 -5.22 4.25 6.82
N TYR A 79 -5.59 2.98 6.76
CA TYR A 79 -6.03 2.35 5.52
C TYR A 79 -7.32 2.96 4.96
N PHE A 80 -8.12 3.61 5.80
CA PHE A 80 -9.32 4.32 5.35
C PHE A 80 -9.00 5.59 4.54
N GLY A 81 -7.78 6.12 4.66
CA GLY A 81 -7.32 7.25 3.85
C GLY A 81 -6.82 6.89 2.47
N MET A 82 -6.68 5.62 2.14
CA MET A 82 -6.28 5.22 0.80
C MET A 82 -7.44 5.32 -0.19
N PRO A 83 -7.16 5.53 -1.50
CA PRO A 83 -8.19 5.45 -2.52
C PRO A 83 -8.88 4.08 -2.51
N ASP A 84 -10.20 4.06 -2.40
CA ASP A 84 -11.00 2.84 -2.40
C ASP A 84 -10.92 2.03 -3.70
N SER A 85 -10.53 2.69 -4.79
CA SER A 85 -10.29 2.08 -6.10
C SER A 85 -8.99 1.29 -6.21
N LEU A 86 -8.09 1.33 -5.20
CA LEU A 86 -6.87 0.50 -5.21
C LEU A 86 -7.21 -0.99 -5.19
N ASP A 87 -6.64 -1.72 -6.14
CA ASP A 87 -6.83 -3.17 -6.25
C ASP A 87 -5.90 -3.93 -5.31
N ILE A 88 -4.64 -3.52 -5.27
CA ILE A 88 -3.59 -4.21 -4.52
C ILE A 88 -2.80 -3.21 -3.70
N VAL A 89 -2.61 -3.54 -2.44
CA VAL A 89 -1.78 -2.80 -1.49
C VAL A 89 -0.66 -3.70 -0.98
N SER A 90 0.57 -3.27 -1.15
CA SER A 90 1.72 -3.88 -0.50
C SER A 90 1.99 -3.19 0.84
N ILE A 91 2.05 -3.98 1.91
CA ILE A 91 2.30 -3.51 3.27
C ILE A 91 3.81 -3.37 3.44
N TRP A 92 4.31 -2.14 3.29
CA TRP A 92 5.73 -1.85 3.39
C TRP A 92 6.31 -2.08 4.79
N GLN A 93 5.51 -1.80 5.82
CA GLN A 93 5.90 -1.97 7.23
C GLN A 93 5.00 -2.97 7.93
N GLY A 94 5.52 -3.58 9.00
CA GLY A 94 4.72 -4.47 9.82
C GLY A 94 3.52 -3.76 10.44
N ILE A 95 2.41 -4.46 10.53
CA ILE A 95 1.20 -3.98 11.19
C ILE A 95 1.42 -4.08 12.71
N GLN A 96 1.26 -2.97 13.43
CA GLN A 96 1.68 -2.83 14.81
C GLN A 96 0.54 -2.77 15.83
N SER A 97 -0.72 -2.75 15.38
CA SER A 97 -1.87 -2.73 16.30
C SER A 97 -3.07 -3.47 15.75
N ASP A 98 -3.93 -3.95 16.65
CA ASP A 98 -5.19 -4.63 16.31
C ASP A 98 -6.10 -3.76 15.43
N LYS A 99 -6.11 -2.44 15.68
CA LYS A 99 -6.91 -1.51 14.89
C LYS A 99 -6.54 -1.48 13.42
N TYR A 100 -5.26 -1.61 13.07
CA TYR A 100 -4.84 -1.69 11.67
C TYR A 100 -5.31 -2.98 11.01
N TRP A 101 -5.28 -4.07 11.76
CA TRP A 101 -5.82 -5.33 11.28
C TRP A 101 -7.33 -5.22 11.03
N GLU A 102 -8.07 -4.53 11.89
CA GLU A 102 -9.49 -4.26 11.69
C GLU A 102 -9.75 -3.43 10.44
N GLU A 103 -9.03 -2.31 10.25
CA GLU A 103 -9.11 -1.48 9.05
C GLU A 103 -8.76 -2.26 7.79
N LEU A 104 -7.66 -3.03 7.80
CA LEU A 104 -7.26 -3.88 6.69
C LEU A 104 -8.35 -4.90 6.34
N ARG A 105 -8.90 -5.60 7.34
CA ARG A 105 -10.00 -6.55 7.14
C ARG A 105 -11.23 -5.88 6.55
N TRP A 106 -11.55 -4.71 7.04
CA TRP A 106 -12.64 -3.93 6.49
C TRP A 106 -12.39 -3.63 5.00
N CYS A 107 -11.19 -3.16 4.65
CA CYS A 107 -10.83 -2.87 3.26
C CYS A 107 -10.87 -4.13 2.37
N GLN A 108 -10.38 -5.27 2.86
CA GLN A 108 -10.49 -6.54 2.13
C GLN A 108 -11.96 -6.90 1.86
N GLN A 109 -12.82 -6.80 2.87
CA GLN A 109 -14.21 -7.23 2.79
C GLN A 109 -15.10 -6.25 2.03
N LYS A 110 -14.97 -4.95 2.31
CA LYS A 110 -15.84 -3.91 1.75
C LYS A 110 -15.35 -3.38 0.42
N LEU A 111 -14.06 -3.07 0.31
CA LEU A 111 -13.49 -2.54 -0.92
C LEU A 111 -13.09 -3.63 -1.92
N GLY A 112 -12.84 -4.85 -1.45
CA GLY A 112 -12.28 -5.93 -2.27
C GLY A 112 -10.81 -5.71 -2.62
N THR A 113 -10.12 -4.87 -1.85
CA THR A 113 -8.69 -4.60 -2.01
C THR A 113 -7.86 -5.78 -1.50
N LYS A 114 -6.84 -6.18 -2.25
CA LYS A 114 -5.90 -7.23 -1.88
C LYS A 114 -4.75 -6.64 -1.09
N PHE A 115 -4.33 -7.31 -0.03
CA PHE A 115 -3.20 -6.89 0.80
C PHE A 115 -2.09 -7.92 0.75
N LEU A 116 -0.91 -7.48 0.30
CA LEU A 116 0.27 -8.32 0.17
C LEU A 116 1.27 -8.01 1.29
N ARG A 117 1.93 -9.05 1.78
CA ARG A 117 3.10 -8.88 2.64
C ARG A 117 4.29 -8.46 1.80
N CYS A 118 4.94 -7.34 2.10
CA CYS A 118 6.20 -6.98 1.47
C CYS A 118 7.36 -7.69 2.18
N ARG A 119 8.25 -8.31 1.41
CA ARG A 119 9.49 -8.92 1.91
C ARG A 119 10.63 -8.71 0.94
N PHE A 120 11.77 -8.27 1.47
CA PHE A 120 13.01 -8.29 0.71
C PHE A 120 13.42 -9.72 0.39
N ALA A 121 13.77 -9.98 -0.86
CA ALA A 121 14.44 -11.20 -1.26
C ALA A 121 15.92 -11.14 -0.83
N SER A 122 16.16 -10.97 0.46
CA SER A 122 17.52 -10.80 0.98
C SER A 122 18.08 -12.10 1.53
N LYS A 123 18.08 -12.29 2.80
CA LYS A 123 18.77 -13.36 3.49
C LYS A 123 17.79 -14.41 4.02
N VAL A 124 18.08 -15.69 3.77
CA VAL A 124 17.49 -16.78 4.56
C VAL A 124 18.03 -16.68 5.98
N PRO A 125 17.17 -16.58 7.01
CA PRO A 125 17.63 -16.51 8.40
C PRO A 125 18.51 -17.70 8.79
N ASP A 126 19.49 -17.45 9.67
CA ASP A 126 20.52 -18.44 10.02
C ASP A 126 19.96 -19.71 10.69
N GLU A 127 18.81 -19.60 11.35
CA GLU A 127 18.11 -20.73 11.97
C GLU A 127 17.70 -21.82 10.99
N TYR A 128 17.56 -21.51 9.69
CA TYR A 128 17.28 -22.51 8.67
C TYR A 128 18.53 -23.31 8.24
N GLY A 129 19.74 -22.87 8.64
CA GLY A 129 20.96 -23.65 8.50
C GLY A 129 21.75 -23.44 7.22
N TRP A 130 21.34 -22.55 6.32
CA TRP A 130 22.16 -22.15 5.17
C TRP A 130 22.89 -20.85 5.46
N THR A 131 24.22 -20.94 5.65
CA THR A 131 25.04 -19.81 6.09
C THR A 131 26.27 -19.56 5.16
N ARG A 132 26.18 -19.96 3.89
CA ARG A 132 27.20 -19.76 2.87
C ARG A 132 26.93 -18.48 2.05
N TYR A 133 28.00 -17.89 1.49
CA TYR A 133 27.88 -16.80 0.52
C TYR A 133 27.45 -17.31 -0.84
N GLU A 134 28.12 -18.36 -1.34
CA GLU A 134 27.86 -18.96 -2.64
C GLU A 134 26.86 -20.10 -2.53
N PRO A 135 25.97 -20.26 -3.50
CA PRO A 135 25.11 -21.44 -3.57
C PRO A 135 25.94 -22.69 -3.81
N ALA A 136 25.49 -23.80 -3.28
CA ALA A 136 26.10 -25.09 -3.58
C ALA A 136 25.69 -25.56 -4.97
N ASP A 137 26.63 -26.21 -5.69
CA ASP A 137 26.35 -26.84 -6.98
C ASP A 137 25.86 -28.28 -6.76
N PRO A 138 24.69 -28.67 -7.28
CA PRO A 138 24.14 -30.01 -7.11
C PRO A 138 25.04 -31.13 -7.68
N ASN A 139 25.88 -30.80 -8.65
CA ASN A 139 26.76 -31.79 -9.31
C ASN A 139 28.08 -32.03 -8.58
N THR A 140 28.60 -30.99 -7.90
CA THR A 140 29.91 -31.04 -7.23
C THR A 140 29.80 -31.07 -5.70
N GLU A 141 28.71 -30.54 -5.14
CA GLU A 141 28.46 -30.43 -3.71
C GLU A 141 27.04 -30.89 -3.32
N PRO A 142 26.61 -32.12 -3.67
CA PRO A 142 25.21 -32.56 -3.54
C PRO A 142 24.66 -32.50 -2.10
N GLU A 143 25.50 -32.79 -1.11
CA GLU A 143 25.09 -32.71 0.31
C GLU A 143 24.84 -31.25 0.74
N GLN A 144 25.69 -30.34 0.35
CA GLN A 144 25.55 -28.91 0.66
C GLN A 144 24.37 -28.29 -0.11
N TYR A 145 24.16 -28.72 -1.35
CA TYR A 145 22.98 -28.34 -2.12
C TYR A 145 21.69 -28.75 -1.44
N ALA A 146 21.60 -29.98 -0.94
CA ALA A 146 20.42 -30.47 -0.23
C ALA A 146 20.16 -29.66 1.07
N ILE A 147 21.20 -29.25 1.79
CA ILE A 147 21.05 -28.38 2.98
C ILE A 147 20.51 -27.00 2.56
N MET A 148 21.09 -26.39 1.52
CA MET A 148 20.66 -25.10 1.00
C MET A 148 19.20 -25.14 0.52
N GLU A 149 18.87 -26.12 -0.32
CA GLU A 149 17.52 -26.27 -0.87
C GLU A 149 16.48 -26.44 0.25
N LYS A 150 16.76 -27.31 1.21
CA LYS A 150 15.88 -27.52 2.37
C LYS A 150 15.69 -26.25 3.19
N ALA A 151 16.75 -25.49 3.43
CA ALA A 151 16.68 -24.24 4.18
C ALA A 151 15.81 -23.19 3.48
N ILE A 152 16.00 -23.04 2.17
CA ILE A 152 15.21 -22.09 1.37
C ILE A 152 13.74 -22.50 1.31
N GLN A 153 13.45 -23.79 1.14
CA GLN A 153 12.08 -24.31 1.12
C GLN A 153 11.39 -24.13 2.46
N ALA A 154 12.08 -24.41 3.58
CA ALA A 154 11.53 -24.21 4.91
C ALA A 154 11.19 -22.73 5.16
N TYR A 155 12.10 -21.82 4.82
CA TYR A 155 11.84 -20.38 4.93
C TYR A 155 10.66 -19.92 4.06
N ALA A 156 10.54 -20.42 2.82
CA ALA A 156 9.41 -20.14 1.96
C ALA A 156 8.08 -20.59 2.57
N ASN A 157 8.05 -21.79 3.15
CA ASN A 157 6.86 -22.36 3.76
C ASN A 157 6.44 -21.61 5.03
N ASP A 158 7.40 -21.24 5.89
CA ASP A 158 7.10 -20.44 7.09
C ASP A 158 6.58 -19.04 6.73
N LEU A 159 7.06 -18.47 5.63
CA LEU A 159 6.52 -17.20 5.11
C LEU A 159 5.08 -17.36 4.59
N CYS A 160 4.77 -18.45 3.90
CA CYS A 160 3.39 -18.75 3.51
C CYS A 160 2.48 -18.96 4.73
N ASP A 161 2.98 -19.66 5.76
CA ASP A 161 2.26 -19.85 7.02
C ASP A 161 1.99 -18.51 7.74
N GLU A 162 2.96 -17.58 7.71
CA GLU A 162 2.77 -16.22 8.22
C GLU A 162 1.66 -15.49 7.45
N ILE A 163 1.67 -15.55 6.12
CA ILE A 163 0.68 -14.91 5.24
C ILE A 163 -0.72 -15.49 5.52
N ASP A 164 -0.84 -16.81 5.58
CA ASP A 164 -2.10 -17.49 5.87
C ASP A 164 -2.63 -17.13 7.26
N ALA A 165 -1.76 -17.18 8.29
CA ALA A 165 -2.13 -16.85 9.67
C ALA A 165 -2.58 -15.39 9.82
N GLN A 166 -1.95 -14.50 9.05
CA GLN A 166 -2.33 -13.09 8.99
C GLN A 166 -3.50 -12.84 8.03
N GLY A 167 -3.99 -13.83 7.30
CA GLY A 167 -5.08 -13.72 6.31
C GLY A 167 -4.80 -12.66 5.25
N LEU A 168 -3.57 -12.55 4.81
CA LEU A 168 -3.16 -11.69 3.70
C LEU A 168 -3.39 -12.40 2.37
N ASP A 169 -3.42 -11.63 1.28
CA ASP A 169 -3.78 -12.15 -0.04
C ASP A 169 -2.56 -12.63 -0.84
N GLY A 170 -1.34 -12.51 -0.29
CA GLY A 170 -0.13 -12.97 -0.94
C GLY A 170 1.13 -12.21 -0.53
N LEU A 171 2.15 -12.30 -1.36
CA LEU A 171 3.49 -11.76 -1.15
C LEU A 171 3.87 -10.76 -2.25
N ASP A 172 4.45 -9.65 -1.85
CA ASP A 172 5.18 -8.72 -2.70
C ASP A 172 6.68 -8.90 -2.43
N ILE A 173 7.42 -9.32 -3.47
CA ILE A 173 8.85 -9.60 -3.37
C ILE A 173 9.62 -8.35 -3.77
N ASP A 174 10.24 -7.70 -2.80
CA ASP A 174 11.17 -6.62 -3.04
C ASP A 174 12.55 -7.20 -3.43
N TYR A 175 12.81 -7.19 -4.75
CA TYR A 175 14.02 -7.78 -5.32
C TYR A 175 15.10 -6.74 -5.54
N GLU A 176 16.03 -6.66 -4.59
CA GLU A 176 17.16 -5.72 -4.62
C GLU A 176 18.50 -6.44 -4.51
N PRO A 177 18.98 -7.10 -5.58
CA PRO A 177 20.14 -7.98 -5.53
C PRO A 177 21.46 -7.28 -5.18
N THR A 178 21.51 -5.95 -5.35
CA THR A 178 22.74 -5.14 -5.15
C THR A 178 22.69 -4.24 -3.91
N VAL A 179 21.57 -4.23 -3.18
CA VAL A 179 21.34 -3.34 -2.03
C VAL A 179 21.38 -4.15 -0.73
N GLY A 180 22.03 -3.58 0.30
CA GLY A 180 21.84 -3.95 1.71
C GLY A 180 22.16 -5.39 2.12
N GLY A 181 22.97 -6.11 1.35
CA GLY A 181 23.30 -7.47 1.72
C GLY A 181 23.64 -8.43 0.58
N ALA A 182 23.97 -7.90 -0.60
CA ALA A 182 24.40 -8.74 -1.72
C ALA A 182 25.55 -9.70 -1.33
N GLU A 183 26.38 -9.30 -0.36
CA GLU A 183 27.49 -10.10 0.19
C GLU A 183 27.09 -10.84 1.49
N ALA A 184 25.82 -10.83 1.88
CA ALA A 184 25.40 -11.54 3.08
C ALA A 184 25.31 -13.06 2.81
N LYS A 185 25.74 -13.85 3.79
CA LYS A 185 25.55 -15.29 3.77
C LYS A 185 24.05 -15.62 3.67
N GLY A 186 23.71 -16.61 2.89
CA GLY A 186 22.33 -17.02 2.69
C GLY A 186 21.47 -16.06 1.83
N ASN A 187 22.11 -15.14 1.07
CA ASN A 187 21.38 -14.17 0.24
C ASN A 187 20.69 -14.83 -0.95
N LEU A 188 19.36 -14.77 -0.97
CA LEU A 188 18.53 -15.31 -2.05
C LEU A 188 18.72 -14.54 -3.35
N ALA A 189 18.71 -13.19 -3.27
CA ALA A 189 18.73 -12.33 -4.45
C ALA A 189 20.06 -12.29 -5.18
N ALA A 190 21.15 -12.70 -4.53
CA ALA A 190 22.48 -12.69 -5.13
C ALA A 190 22.64 -13.71 -6.26
N HIS A 191 21.85 -14.77 -6.27
CA HIS A 191 22.01 -15.86 -7.21
C HIS A 191 20.67 -16.33 -7.79
N GLN A 192 20.60 -16.53 -9.10
CA GLN A 192 19.41 -17.01 -9.78
C GLN A 192 18.95 -18.37 -9.23
N ALA A 193 19.87 -19.29 -8.97
CA ALA A 193 19.55 -20.64 -8.51
C ALA A 193 18.79 -20.64 -7.17
N THR A 194 19.18 -19.79 -6.22
CA THR A 194 18.51 -19.67 -4.94
C THR A 194 17.15 -19.01 -5.03
N MET A 195 17.02 -17.97 -5.87
CA MET A 195 15.75 -17.35 -6.17
C MET A 195 14.77 -18.30 -6.85
N GLU A 196 15.24 -19.14 -7.78
CA GLU A 196 14.41 -20.15 -8.44
C GLU A 196 13.83 -21.15 -7.43
N ILE A 197 14.63 -21.63 -6.48
CA ILE A 197 14.15 -22.55 -5.44
C ILE A 197 13.07 -21.87 -4.61
N TRP A 198 13.34 -20.64 -4.16
CA TRP A 198 12.43 -19.88 -3.31
C TRP A 198 11.10 -19.57 -3.99
N ILE A 199 11.14 -19.00 -5.21
CA ILE A 199 9.94 -18.67 -5.98
C ILE A 199 9.12 -19.92 -6.33
N LYS A 200 9.78 -21.03 -6.70
CA LYS A 200 9.09 -22.28 -6.98
C LYS A 200 8.38 -22.84 -5.74
N GLU A 201 8.99 -22.70 -4.57
CA GLU A 201 8.36 -23.16 -3.33
C GLU A 201 7.18 -22.29 -2.93
N LEU A 202 7.34 -20.95 -2.97
CA LEU A 202 6.25 -20.00 -2.73
C LEU A 202 5.06 -20.23 -3.65
N GLY A 203 5.32 -20.42 -4.96
CA GLY A 203 4.28 -20.64 -5.96
C GLY A 203 3.51 -21.96 -5.86
N LYS A 204 3.83 -22.82 -4.88
CA LYS A 204 3.00 -24.00 -4.56
C LYS A 204 1.79 -23.65 -3.68
N ARG A 205 1.84 -22.51 -3.02
CA ARG A 205 0.86 -22.11 -1.99
C ARG A 205 0.24 -20.73 -2.25
N LEU A 206 0.95 -19.81 -2.90
CA LEU A 206 0.51 -18.45 -3.28
C LEU A 206 0.18 -18.35 -4.80
#